data_5e0d656052860a088cabd5909889658d
#
_entry.id   5e0d656052860a088cabd5909889658d
#
_cell.length_a   1.000
_cell.length_b   1.000
_cell.length_c   1.000
_cell.angle_alpha   90.00
_cell.angle_beta   90.00
_cell.angle_gamma   90.00
#
_symmetry.space_group_name_H-M   'P 1'
#
loop_
_entity.id
_entity.type
_entity.pdbx_description
1 polymer ?
#
loop_
_entity_poly.entity_id
_entity_poly.type
_entity_poly.pdbx_seq_one_letter_code
_entity_poly.pdbx_strand_id
1 'polypeptide(L)'
;MPLPAGITKFIGQVSSAIYEVEKGAVARFAEAVGDPNPLYWDEEYARKSRYGAVIAPPGFFGWPLRRGESSDDLKTLVSSLAEAGYGRILDGGIEWEFLKPI
;
A
#
# COMPACT_ATOMS: atom_id res chain seq x y z
N MET A 1 -12.59 -9.52 -23.01
CA MET A 1 -13.10 -8.25 -23.58
C MET A 1 -11.98 -7.23 -23.59
N PRO A 2 -11.65 -6.65 -24.74
CA PRO A 2 -10.57 -5.67 -24.78
C PRO A 2 -10.94 -4.40 -24.01
N LEU A 3 -9.97 -3.86 -23.26
CA LEU A 3 -10.15 -2.60 -22.56
C LEU A 3 -10.08 -1.42 -23.52
N PRO A 4 -10.87 -0.36 -23.31
CA PRO A 4 -10.74 0.88 -24.08
C PRO A 4 -9.34 1.48 -23.98
N ALA A 5 -8.90 2.20 -25.04
CA ALA A 5 -7.60 2.85 -25.07
C ALA A 5 -7.37 3.83 -23.90
N GLY A 6 -8.42 4.49 -23.44
CA GLY A 6 -8.36 5.38 -22.27
C GLY A 6 -8.02 4.68 -20.97
N ILE A 7 -8.19 3.36 -20.90
CA ILE A 7 -7.85 2.53 -19.73
C ILE A 7 -6.48 1.90 -19.92
N THR A 8 -6.19 1.37 -21.10
CA THR A 8 -4.92 0.66 -21.39
C THR A 8 -3.70 1.56 -21.24
N LYS A 9 -3.86 2.87 -21.36
CA LYS A 9 -2.76 3.83 -21.14
C LYS A 9 -2.18 3.77 -19.71
N PHE A 10 -2.93 3.24 -18.73
CA PHE A 10 -2.41 3.09 -17.37
C PHE A 10 -1.51 1.86 -17.19
N ILE A 11 -1.52 0.94 -18.15
CA ILE A 11 -0.66 -0.24 -18.09
C ILE A 11 0.79 0.19 -18.30
N GLY A 12 1.67 -0.21 -17.38
CA GLY A 12 3.08 0.16 -17.42
C GLY A 12 3.38 1.56 -16.91
N GLN A 13 2.37 2.32 -16.51
CA GLN A 13 2.58 3.65 -15.92
C GLN A 13 3.28 3.53 -14.58
N VAL A 14 4.28 4.37 -14.38
CA VAL A 14 5.02 4.44 -13.12
C VAL A 14 4.65 5.76 -12.43
N SER A 15 4.31 5.67 -11.17
CA SER A 15 4.07 6.83 -10.32
C SER A 15 4.77 6.68 -8.99
N SER A 16 4.96 7.79 -8.29
CA SER A 16 5.55 7.80 -6.96
C SER A 16 4.58 8.36 -5.95
N ALA A 17 4.72 7.92 -4.71
CA ALA A 17 3.96 8.47 -3.60
C ALA A 17 4.83 8.54 -2.36
N ILE A 18 4.59 9.54 -1.55
CA ILE A 18 5.19 9.67 -0.23
C ILE A 18 4.17 9.17 0.78
N TYR A 19 4.61 8.28 1.63
CA TYR A 19 3.78 7.70 2.68
C TYR A 19 4.30 8.15 4.02
N GLU A 20 3.39 8.57 4.86
CA GLU A 20 3.67 8.77 6.27
C GLU A 20 3.31 7.48 7.01
N VAL A 21 4.33 6.81 7.55
CA VAL A 21 4.15 5.53 8.25
C VAL A 21 3.99 5.82 9.73
N GLU A 22 2.80 5.55 10.27
CA GLU A 22 2.49 5.75 11.68
C GLU A 22 2.55 4.43 12.44
N LYS A 23 3.21 4.45 13.62
CA LYS A 23 3.36 3.28 14.48
C LYS A 23 2.02 2.64 14.86
N GLY A 24 1.02 3.46 15.17
CA GLY A 24 -0.31 2.98 15.51
C GLY A 24 -1.00 2.25 14.36
N ALA A 25 -0.82 2.75 13.14
CA ALA A 25 -1.36 2.09 11.94
C ALA A 25 -0.68 0.74 11.68
N VAL A 26 0.63 0.67 11.86
CA VAL A 26 1.41 -0.57 11.74
C VAL A 26 0.92 -1.61 12.75
N ALA A 27 0.77 -1.23 14.02
CA ALA A 27 0.31 -2.13 15.07
C ALA A 27 -1.11 -2.64 14.80
N ARG A 28 -2.02 -1.77 14.35
CA ARG A 28 -3.40 -2.17 14.01
C ARG A 28 -3.44 -3.12 12.82
N PHE A 29 -2.61 -2.88 11.82
CA PHE A 29 -2.51 -3.77 10.68
C PHE A 29 -2.00 -5.16 11.09
N ALA A 30 -0.94 -5.22 11.89
CA ALA A 30 -0.39 -6.48 12.39
C ALA A 30 -1.43 -7.27 13.19
N GLU A 31 -2.18 -6.60 14.05
CA GLU A 31 -3.29 -7.20 14.81
C GLU A 31 -4.38 -7.74 13.88
N ALA A 32 -4.76 -6.97 12.87
CA ALA A 32 -5.81 -7.34 11.93
C ALA A 32 -5.45 -8.59 11.10
N VAL A 33 -4.17 -8.78 10.75
CA VAL A 33 -3.71 -9.97 10.02
C VAL A 33 -3.31 -11.12 10.97
N GLY A 34 -3.42 -10.92 12.28
CA GLY A 34 -3.14 -11.95 13.26
C GLY A 34 -1.66 -12.22 13.50
N ASP A 35 -0.79 -11.26 13.25
CA ASP A 35 0.66 -11.41 13.46
C ASP A 35 1.07 -10.74 14.77
N PRO A 36 1.40 -11.53 15.84
CA PRO A 36 1.73 -10.97 17.15
C PRO A 36 3.21 -10.59 17.30
N ASN A 37 3.99 -10.59 16.23
CA ASN A 37 5.42 -10.33 16.29
C ASN A 37 5.70 -8.96 16.93
N PRO A 38 6.44 -8.89 18.05
CA PRO A 38 6.71 -7.64 18.76
C PRO A 38 7.52 -6.62 17.95
N LEU A 39 8.16 -7.00 16.86
CA LEU A 39 8.82 -6.07 15.94
C LEU A 39 7.87 -5.00 15.39
N TYR A 40 6.56 -5.27 15.38
CA TYR A 40 5.58 -4.38 14.77
C TYR A 40 4.90 -3.43 15.77
N TRP A 41 5.10 -3.64 17.07
CA TRP A 41 4.40 -2.83 18.06
C TRP A 41 5.22 -2.49 19.33
N ASP A 42 6.24 -3.29 19.66
CA ASP A 42 7.04 -3.09 20.88
C ASP A 42 8.33 -2.34 20.54
N GLU A 43 8.34 -1.04 20.86
CA GLU A 43 9.48 -0.17 20.55
C GLU A 43 10.76 -0.60 21.25
N GLU A 44 10.68 -1.07 22.49
CA GLU A 44 11.88 -1.51 23.23
C GLU A 44 12.46 -2.78 22.63
N TYR A 45 11.60 -3.74 22.31
CA TYR A 45 12.01 -4.97 21.65
C TYR A 45 12.64 -4.67 20.27
N ALA A 46 11.99 -3.82 19.50
CA ALA A 46 12.45 -3.46 18.15
C ALA A 46 13.78 -2.71 18.18
N ARG A 47 14.00 -1.87 19.18
CA ARG A 47 15.26 -1.13 19.34
C ARG A 47 16.45 -2.08 19.50
N LYS A 48 16.26 -3.21 20.15
CA LYS A 48 17.29 -4.23 20.38
C LYS A 48 17.44 -5.18 19.19
N SER A 49 16.57 -5.11 18.21
CA SER A 49 16.64 -5.92 17.01
C SER A 49 17.66 -5.35 16.02
N ARG A 50 17.96 -6.15 14.98
CA ARG A 50 18.83 -5.68 13.89
C ARG A 50 18.28 -4.47 13.13
N TYR A 51 16.98 -4.18 13.26
CA TYR A 51 16.34 -3.06 12.59
C TYR A 51 16.45 -1.76 13.38
N GLY A 52 16.65 -1.83 14.68
CA GLY A 52 16.81 -0.66 15.55
C GLY A 52 15.54 0.13 15.83
N ALA A 53 14.42 -0.21 15.25
CA ALA A 53 13.14 0.45 15.42
C ALA A 53 11.99 -0.48 14.99
N VAL A 54 10.77 -0.10 15.31
CA VAL A 54 9.57 -0.78 14.83
C VAL A 54 9.54 -0.74 13.31
N ILE A 55 9.23 -1.87 12.70
CA ILE A 55 9.06 -1.99 11.25
C ILE A 55 7.62 -2.40 10.94
N ALA A 56 7.21 -2.20 9.69
CA ALA A 56 5.91 -2.65 9.23
C ALA A 56 5.98 -4.10 8.71
N PRO A 57 4.93 -4.91 8.93
CA PRO A 57 4.88 -6.24 8.34
C PRO A 57 4.77 -6.17 6.82
N PRO A 58 5.26 -7.21 6.11
CA PRO A 58 5.09 -7.29 4.67
C PRO A 58 3.61 -7.16 4.28
N GLY A 59 3.34 -6.40 3.24
CA GLY A 59 1.98 -6.12 2.80
C GLY A 59 1.39 -4.82 3.36
N PHE A 60 1.98 -4.24 4.40
CA PHE A 60 1.59 -2.90 4.85
C PHE A 60 2.09 -1.86 3.85
N PHE A 61 1.20 -1.07 3.31
CA PHE A 61 1.55 -0.05 2.33
C PHE A 61 0.99 1.34 2.66
N GLY A 62 0.71 1.59 3.93
CA GLY A 62 0.33 2.92 4.40
C GLY A 62 -1.07 3.38 4.03
N TRP A 63 -1.97 2.50 3.71
CA TRP A 63 -3.38 2.83 3.53
C TRP A 63 -4.00 3.27 4.86
N PRO A 64 -4.75 4.29 4.94
CA PRO A 64 -5.17 5.27 3.92
C PRO A 64 -4.30 6.53 3.88
N LEU A 65 -3.12 6.50 4.45
CA LEU A 65 -2.27 7.68 4.63
C LEU A 65 -1.46 8.06 3.37
N ARG A 66 -1.84 7.50 2.24
CA ARG A 66 -1.20 7.81 0.96
C ARG A 66 -1.37 9.28 0.61
N ARG A 67 -0.25 9.90 0.31
CA ARG A 67 -0.20 11.26 -0.23
C ARG A 67 0.68 11.27 -1.48
N GLY A 68 0.43 12.19 -2.38
CA GLY A 68 1.22 12.37 -3.59
C GLY A 68 0.47 12.01 -4.87
N GLU A 69 1.17 12.09 -5.98
CA GLU A 69 0.61 11.93 -7.33
C GLU A 69 -0.08 10.59 -7.55
N SER A 70 0.41 9.53 -6.94
CA SER A 70 -0.18 8.20 -7.13
C SER A 70 -1.60 8.08 -6.61
N SER A 71 -2.00 8.91 -5.64
CA SER A 71 -3.39 8.93 -5.17
C SER A 71 -4.32 9.59 -6.17
N ASP A 72 -3.85 10.61 -6.88
CA ASP A 72 -4.60 11.27 -7.95
C ASP A 72 -4.68 10.39 -9.20
N ASP A 73 -3.60 9.69 -9.53
CA ASP A 73 -3.58 8.69 -10.61
C ASP A 73 -4.59 7.57 -10.35
N LEU A 74 -4.67 7.08 -9.11
CA LEU A 74 -5.64 6.06 -8.75
C LEU A 74 -7.08 6.57 -8.89
N LYS A 75 -7.35 7.78 -8.45
CA LYS A 75 -8.67 8.40 -8.61
C LYS A 75 -9.05 8.54 -10.09
N THR A 76 -8.12 8.98 -10.90
CA THR A 76 -8.32 9.12 -12.35
C THR A 76 -8.61 7.76 -12.99
N LEU A 77 -7.86 6.73 -12.63
CA LEU A 77 -8.08 5.37 -13.10
C LEU A 77 -9.46 4.85 -12.72
N VAL A 78 -9.84 5.01 -11.45
CA VAL A 78 -11.15 4.57 -10.95
C VAL A 78 -12.29 5.26 -11.69
N SER A 79 -12.19 6.57 -11.89
CA SER A 79 -13.18 7.35 -12.63
C SER A 79 -13.29 6.90 -14.08
N SER A 80 -12.15 6.67 -14.73
CA SER A 80 -12.10 6.20 -16.13
C SER A 80 -12.72 4.81 -16.28
N LEU A 81 -12.48 3.92 -15.33
CA LEU A 81 -13.10 2.59 -15.30
C LEU A 81 -14.60 2.67 -15.12
N ALA A 82 -15.08 3.53 -14.22
CA ALA A 82 -16.51 3.73 -14.00
C ALA A 82 -17.20 4.26 -15.27
N GLU A 83 -16.60 5.23 -15.94
CA GLU A 83 -17.11 5.79 -17.20
C GLU A 83 -17.16 4.73 -18.32
N ALA A 84 -16.23 3.78 -18.30
CA ALA A 84 -16.19 2.67 -19.27
C ALA A 84 -17.15 1.52 -18.91
N GLY A 85 -17.91 1.64 -17.83
CA GLY A 85 -18.87 0.61 -17.41
C GLY A 85 -18.36 -0.37 -16.36
N TYR A 86 -17.16 -0.17 -15.84
CA TYR A 86 -16.54 -1.03 -14.82
C TYR A 86 -16.61 -0.36 -13.45
N GLY A 87 -17.81 -0.21 -12.91
CA GLY A 87 -18.05 0.50 -11.64
C GLY A 87 -17.67 -0.27 -10.38
N ARG A 88 -17.45 -1.57 -10.49
CA ARG A 88 -17.03 -2.41 -9.36
C ARG A 88 -15.59 -2.85 -9.59
N ILE A 89 -14.74 -2.52 -8.62
CA ILE A 89 -13.31 -2.81 -8.68
C ILE A 89 -12.96 -3.69 -7.49
N LEU A 90 -12.30 -4.81 -7.78
CA LEU A 90 -11.75 -5.71 -6.77
C LEU A 90 -10.24 -5.76 -6.93
N ASP A 91 -9.53 -5.84 -5.81
CA ASP A 91 -8.10 -6.06 -5.81
C ASP A 91 -7.83 -7.52 -6.14
N GLY A 92 -7.21 -7.76 -7.29
CA GLY A 92 -6.89 -9.10 -7.78
C GLY A 92 -5.54 -9.62 -7.32
N GLY A 93 -4.71 -8.74 -6.78
CA GLY A 93 -3.38 -9.10 -6.30
C GLY A 93 -2.39 -7.97 -6.43
N ILE A 94 -1.33 -8.07 -5.65
CA ILE A 94 -0.24 -7.10 -5.63
C ILE A 94 1.08 -7.85 -5.57
N GLU A 95 2.06 -7.38 -6.33
CA GLU A 95 3.43 -7.86 -6.27
C GLU A 95 4.30 -6.79 -5.62
N TRP A 96 5.09 -7.19 -4.64
CA TRP A 96 5.96 -6.32 -3.87
C TRP A 96 7.43 -6.64 -4.08
N GLU A 97 8.24 -5.61 -4.24
CA GLU A 97 9.68 -5.70 -4.16
C GLU A 97 10.15 -4.78 -3.02
N PHE A 98 10.63 -5.38 -1.92
CA PHE A 98 11.11 -4.63 -0.75
C PHE A 98 12.60 -4.35 -0.88
N LEU A 99 12.95 -3.09 -1.00
CA LEU A 99 14.35 -2.67 -1.04
C LEU A 99 14.90 -2.43 0.36
N LYS A 100 14.04 -2.05 1.30
CA LYS A 100 14.34 -1.85 2.72
C LYS A 100 13.10 -2.18 3.55
N PRO A 101 13.28 -2.53 4.85
CA PRO A 101 12.15 -2.59 5.79
C PRO A 101 11.44 -1.23 5.88
N ILE A 102 10.13 -1.27 6.02
CA ILE A 102 9.32 -0.07 6.17
C ILE A 102 9.31 0.35 7.65
#